data_4fd192d5647e36c12a45dd386f57be1f
#
_entry.id   4fd192d5647e36c12a45dd386f57be1f
#
_cell.length_a   1.000
_cell.length_b   1.000
_cell.length_c   1.000
_cell.angle_alpha   90.00
_cell.angle_beta   90.00
_cell.angle_gamma   90.00
#
_symmetry.space_group_name_H-M   'P 1'
#
loop_
_entity.id
_entity.type
_entity.pdbx_description
1 polymer ?
#
loop_
_entity_poly.entity_id
_entity_poly.type
_entity_poly.pdbx_seq_one_letter_code
_entity_poly.pdbx_strand_id
1 'polypeptide(L)'
;MLFFSYFSFRDYYLTKLLLLILLCEMILPISAGLVFKEDFENIGELEDNWEIQGVNWKLSSKYNRSPNGYNSLRLAPTQLGVWQQMWQTVNYSKPFHLRIWFYERGWGNRVKVDQQYLFIGDNKTFDSSKKKCQIGQSGHKDYEGFYVIFDGLNARKSQSISDRERWVSFEFVIDDDGTAMIKIDDSVEITLVEKWETVGSIGLGVFGRKDRGGTTDAYWDHLEIFDTVGIPNLALERKNCLTTTWSKLRMN
;
A
#
# COMPACT_ATOMS: atom_id res chain seq x y z
N MET A 1 -65.12 -25.89 20.02
CA MET A 1 -64.09 -25.70 21.06
C MET A 1 -62.86 -25.11 20.35
N LEU A 2 -62.69 -23.78 20.36
CA LEU A 2 -61.62 -23.06 19.65
C LEU A 2 -60.52 -22.80 20.66
N PHE A 3 -59.35 -23.44 20.46
CA PHE A 3 -58.12 -23.15 21.20
C PHE A 3 -57.46 -21.92 20.56
N PHE A 4 -57.62 -20.73 21.11
CA PHE A 4 -56.76 -19.62 20.81
C PHE A 4 -55.49 -19.79 21.62
N SER A 5 -54.35 -20.08 20.91
CA SER A 5 -53.03 -20.08 21.51
C SER A 5 -52.62 -18.64 21.80
N TYR A 6 -52.48 -18.31 23.07
CA TYR A 6 -51.87 -17.07 23.54
C TYR A 6 -50.37 -17.07 23.15
N PHE A 7 -50.06 -16.49 22.01
CA PHE A 7 -48.70 -16.05 21.76
C PHE A 7 -48.45 -14.87 22.63
N SER A 8 -47.56 -14.99 23.61
CA SER A 8 -47.26 -13.96 24.58
C SER A 8 -46.55 -12.80 23.84
N PHE A 9 -46.96 -11.58 24.13
CA PHE A 9 -46.33 -10.33 23.66
C PHE A 9 -44.78 -10.35 23.90
N ARG A 10 -44.37 -11.03 24.95
CA ARG A 10 -42.98 -11.27 25.34
C ARG A 10 -42.21 -12.08 24.32
N ASP A 11 -42.81 -13.11 23.68
CA ASP A 11 -42.15 -13.97 22.71
C ASP A 11 -41.91 -13.24 21.38
N TYR A 12 -42.80 -12.31 21.04
CA TYR A 12 -42.65 -11.47 19.85
C TYR A 12 -41.47 -10.50 19.98
N TYR A 13 -41.25 -9.89 21.12
CA TYR A 13 -40.10 -9.01 21.35
C TYR A 13 -38.77 -9.78 21.47
N LEU A 14 -38.82 -10.95 22.10
CA LEU A 14 -37.64 -11.82 22.17
C LEU A 14 -37.20 -12.31 20.77
N THR A 15 -38.14 -12.68 19.92
CA THR A 15 -37.84 -13.11 18.53
C THR A 15 -37.31 -11.94 17.71
N LYS A 16 -37.83 -10.74 17.84
CA LYS A 16 -37.28 -9.55 17.16
C LYS A 16 -35.88 -9.17 17.66
N LEU A 17 -35.67 -9.26 18.97
CA LEU A 17 -34.37 -8.98 19.56
C LEU A 17 -33.32 -10.00 19.11
N LEU A 18 -33.67 -11.29 19.09
CA LEU A 18 -32.81 -12.34 18.56
C LEU A 18 -32.52 -12.16 17.06
N LEU A 19 -33.51 -11.77 16.27
CA LEU A 19 -33.35 -11.49 14.85
C LEU A 19 -32.45 -10.26 14.63
N LEU A 20 -32.57 -9.24 15.48
CA LEU A 20 -31.71 -8.04 15.44
C LEU A 20 -30.27 -8.37 15.83
N ILE A 21 -30.07 -9.22 16.84
CA ILE A 21 -28.72 -9.69 17.23
C ILE A 21 -28.10 -10.55 16.13
N LEU A 22 -28.85 -11.49 15.53
CA LEU A 22 -28.41 -12.28 14.39
C LEU A 22 -28.09 -11.42 13.15
N LEU A 23 -28.89 -10.40 12.87
CA LEU A 23 -28.60 -9.42 11.82
C LEU A 23 -27.37 -8.57 12.14
N CYS A 24 -27.17 -8.18 13.40
CA CYS A 24 -25.95 -7.47 13.82
C CYS A 24 -24.70 -8.37 13.71
N GLU A 25 -24.79 -9.66 14.02
CA GLU A 25 -23.67 -10.60 13.87
C GLU A 25 -23.35 -10.88 12.39
N MET A 26 -24.35 -10.91 11.51
CA MET A 26 -24.14 -11.05 10.05
C MET A 26 -23.58 -9.77 9.39
N ILE A 27 -23.65 -8.62 10.07
CA ILE A 27 -23.08 -7.33 9.63
C ILE A 27 -21.74 -7.06 10.36
N LEU A 28 -21.20 -8.01 11.11
CA LEU A 28 -19.82 -7.88 11.54
C LEU A 28 -18.99 -7.77 10.26
N PRO A 29 -18.34 -6.63 10.00
CA PRO A 29 -17.48 -6.53 8.85
C PRO A 29 -16.47 -7.65 9.03
N ILE A 30 -16.35 -8.51 8.04
CA ILE A 30 -15.14 -9.29 7.85
C ILE A 30 -14.07 -8.21 7.88
N SER A 31 -13.36 -8.08 9.00
CA SER A 31 -12.22 -7.19 9.06
C SER A 31 -11.28 -7.77 8.02
N ALA A 32 -11.15 -7.08 6.91
CA ALA A 32 -10.08 -7.42 5.99
C ALA A 32 -8.84 -7.45 6.86
N GLY A 33 -8.15 -8.58 6.85
CA GLY A 33 -7.06 -8.82 7.74
C GLY A 33 -5.89 -7.90 7.39
N LEU A 34 -5.87 -6.71 7.99
CA LEU A 34 -4.65 -5.93 8.03
C LEU A 34 -3.63 -6.74 8.83
N VAL A 35 -2.66 -7.31 8.14
CA VAL A 35 -1.66 -8.19 8.74
C VAL A 35 -0.35 -7.45 9.06
N PHE A 36 -0.11 -6.32 8.39
CA PHE A 36 1.05 -5.47 8.65
C PHE A 36 0.74 -4.01 8.32
N LYS A 37 1.28 -3.10 9.13
CA LYS A 37 1.25 -1.66 8.89
C LYS A 37 2.58 -1.04 9.30
N GLU A 38 3.12 -0.18 8.42
CA GLU A 38 4.25 0.69 8.72
C GLU A 38 3.86 2.12 8.35
N ASP A 39 3.81 3.01 9.32
CA ASP A 39 3.44 4.42 9.11
C ASP A 39 4.64 5.37 9.16
N PHE A 40 5.85 4.81 9.30
CA PHE A 40 7.11 5.55 9.27
C PHE A 40 7.19 6.69 10.30
N GLU A 41 6.62 6.48 11.47
CA GLU A 41 6.64 7.46 12.56
C GLU A 41 7.73 7.17 13.61
N ASN A 42 8.17 5.92 13.72
CA ASN A 42 9.08 5.44 14.75
C ASN A 42 10.40 4.93 14.15
N ILE A 43 11.52 5.59 14.50
CA ILE A 43 12.86 5.20 14.01
C ILE A 43 13.23 3.80 14.51
N GLY A 44 12.94 3.45 15.76
CA GLY A 44 13.30 2.15 16.33
C GLY A 44 12.61 1.00 15.61
N GLU A 45 11.34 1.16 15.23
CA GLU A 45 10.61 0.14 14.47
C GLU A 45 11.18 -0.05 13.06
N LEU A 46 11.66 1.03 12.43
CA LEU A 46 12.32 0.92 11.13
C LEU A 46 13.64 0.13 11.23
N GLU A 47 14.48 0.43 12.20
CA GLU A 47 15.76 -0.27 12.39
C GLU A 47 15.58 -1.75 12.73
N ASP A 48 14.52 -2.09 13.45
CA ASP A 48 14.21 -3.48 13.82
C ASP A 48 13.60 -4.29 12.66
N ASN A 49 12.85 -3.65 11.80
CA ASN A 49 12.06 -4.33 10.76
C ASN A 49 12.69 -4.32 9.36
N TRP A 50 13.64 -3.41 9.09
CA TRP A 50 14.17 -3.21 7.75
C TRP A 50 15.69 -3.44 7.69
N GLU A 51 16.10 -4.23 6.72
CA GLU A 51 17.51 -4.37 6.36
C GLU A 51 17.90 -3.23 5.40
N ILE A 52 19.01 -2.55 5.67
CA ILE A 52 19.42 -1.33 4.96
C ILE A 52 20.74 -1.56 4.22
N GLN A 53 20.76 -1.31 2.92
CA GLN A 53 21.95 -1.43 2.08
C GLN A 53 22.26 -0.11 1.38
N GLY A 54 23.18 0.64 1.97
CA GLY A 54 23.81 1.81 1.34
C GLY A 54 22.93 3.06 1.23
N VAL A 55 21.63 2.97 1.48
CA VAL A 55 20.72 4.11 1.39
C VAL A 55 20.82 4.99 2.64
N ASN A 56 20.80 6.29 2.45
CA ASN A 56 20.59 7.24 3.54
C ASN A 56 19.09 7.42 3.75
N TRP A 57 18.60 7.02 4.89
CA TRP A 57 17.19 7.12 5.26
C TRP A 57 17.01 7.99 6.49
N LYS A 58 15.88 8.63 6.57
CA LYS A 58 15.42 9.36 7.76
C LYS A 58 13.93 9.62 7.73
N LEU A 59 13.35 9.86 8.87
CA LEU A 59 12.00 10.42 8.97
C LEU A 59 12.00 11.89 8.56
N SER A 60 10.95 12.31 7.89
CA SER A 60 10.84 13.66 7.34
C SER A 60 9.40 14.17 7.44
N SER A 61 9.23 15.33 8.06
CA SER A 61 7.94 16.04 8.11
C SER A 61 7.65 16.88 6.85
N LYS A 62 8.55 16.87 5.86
CA LYS A 62 8.39 17.69 4.66
C LYS A 62 7.18 17.31 3.83
N TYR A 63 6.95 16.04 3.68
CA TYR A 63 5.77 15.46 3.04
C TYR A 63 5.24 14.36 3.96
N ASN A 64 3.95 14.40 4.28
CA ASN A 64 3.30 13.43 5.14
C ASN A 64 1.94 13.09 4.56
N ARG A 65 1.60 11.82 4.52
CA ARG A 65 0.32 11.28 4.04
C ARG A 65 -0.57 10.82 5.18
N SER A 66 0.03 10.34 6.26
CA SER A 66 -0.71 9.75 7.39
C SER A 66 -1.60 10.80 8.07
N PRO A 67 -2.91 10.57 8.20
CA PRO A 67 -3.85 11.57 8.73
C PRO A 67 -3.55 12.01 10.17
N ASN A 68 -2.88 11.18 10.94
CA ASN A 68 -2.51 11.42 12.34
C ASN A 68 -0.99 11.35 12.55
N GLY A 69 -0.21 11.23 11.48
CA GLY A 69 1.24 11.17 11.52
C GLY A 69 1.87 12.54 11.28
N TYR A 70 3.15 12.62 11.51
CA TYR A 70 3.97 13.83 11.31
C TYR A 70 5.07 13.61 10.29
N ASN A 71 5.41 12.35 10.02
CA ASN A 71 6.57 11.98 9.23
C ASN A 71 6.20 11.09 8.05
N SER A 72 7.13 10.99 7.13
CA SER A 72 7.23 9.98 6.09
C SER A 72 8.68 9.48 6.04
N LEU A 73 8.90 8.32 5.48
CA LEU A 73 10.23 7.82 5.20
C LEU A 73 10.83 8.57 4.01
N ARG A 74 11.98 9.22 4.22
CA ARG A 74 12.79 9.80 3.16
C ARG A 74 13.97 8.90 2.85
N LEU A 75 14.12 8.48 1.61
CA LEU A 75 15.28 7.78 1.10
C LEU A 75 16.10 8.68 0.18
N ALA A 76 17.41 8.70 0.36
CA ALA A 76 18.34 9.42 -0.49
C ALA A 76 19.55 8.54 -0.83
N PRO A 77 20.09 8.59 -2.06
CA PRO A 77 21.28 7.84 -2.39
C PRO A 77 22.50 8.45 -1.66
N THR A 78 23.33 7.60 -1.06
CA THR A 78 24.63 7.99 -0.48
C THR A 78 25.73 7.97 -1.53
N GLN A 79 25.56 7.15 -2.58
CA GLN A 79 26.50 6.99 -3.66
C GLN A 79 25.79 7.02 -5.01
N LEU A 80 26.34 7.78 -5.96
CA LEU A 80 25.81 7.83 -7.31
C LEU A 80 26.27 6.65 -8.16
N GLY A 81 25.39 6.13 -9.02
CA GLY A 81 25.66 5.03 -9.94
C GLY A 81 25.61 3.65 -9.32
N VAL A 82 25.05 3.55 -8.11
CA VAL A 82 24.84 2.29 -7.39
C VAL A 82 23.38 2.21 -6.91
N TRP A 83 22.77 1.06 -7.04
CA TRP A 83 21.50 0.76 -6.38
C TRP A 83 21.67 0.75 -4.87
N GLN A 84 20.77 1.37 -4.19
CA GLN A 84 20.73 1.45 -2.74
C GLN A 84 19.28 1.22 -2.31
N GLN A 85 19.12 0.41 -1.29
CA GLN A 85 17.80 -0.09 -0.94
C GLN A 85 17.68 -0.38 0.55
N MET A 86 16.46 -0.42 1.00
CA MET A 86 16.07 -1.06 2.24
C MET A 86 14.98 -2.10 1.93
N TRP A 87 14.98 -3.20 2.66
CA TRP A 87 13.99 -4.25 2.43
C TRP A 87 13.61 -4.95 3.73
N GLN A 88 12.47 -5.59 3.67
CA GLN A 88 11.95 -6.46 4.71
C GLN A 88 11.78 -7.86 4.13
N THR A 89 12.30 -8.86 4.84
CA THR A 89 11.98 -10.26 4.58
C THR A 89 10.62 -10.57 5.15
N VAL A 90 9.72 -11.05 4.31
CA VAL A 90 8.34 -11.38 4.67
C VAL A 90 8.01 -12.82 4.27
N ASN A 91 6.86 -13.31 4.71
CA ASN A 91 6.38 -14.65 4.34
C ASN A 91 4.86 -14.62 4.23
N TYR A 92 4.37 -14.03 3.14
CA TYR A 92 2.95 -13.93 2.86
C TYR A 92 2.57 -14.86 1.71
N SER A 93 1.43 -15.53 1.87
CA SER A 93 0.81 -16.33 0.82
C SER A 93 -0.37 -15.60 0.21
N LYS A 94 -0.85 -16.05 -0.94
CA LYS A 94 -2.09 -15.56 -1.55
C LYS A 94 -3.32 -15.95 -0.68
N PRO A 95 -4.38 -15.14 -0.64
CA PRO A 95 -4.46 -13.82 -1.26
C PRO A 95 -3.61 -12.80 -0.52
N PHE A 96 -3.14 -11.79 -1.26
CA PHE A 96 -2.25 -10.78 -0.72
C PHE A 96 -2.51 -9.42 -1.37
N HIS A 97 -2.54 -8.36 -0.58
CA HIS A 97 -2.66 -7.01 -1.08
C HIS A 97 -1.73 -6.08 -0.30
N LEU A 98 -0.74 -5.54 -0.98
CA LEU A 98 0.14 -4.48 -0.48
C LEU A 98 -0.27 -3.15 -1.06
N ARG A 99 -0.33 -2.11 -0.21
CA ARG A 99 -0.44 -0.70 -0.61
C ARG A 99 0.63 0.10 0.10
N ILE A 100 1.29 0.99 -0.64
CA ILE A 100 2.18 2.01 -0.08
C ILE A 100 1.96 3.33 -0.80
N TRP A 101 2.13 4.43 -0.08
CA TRP A 101 2.06 5.75 -0.66
C TRP A 101 3.45 6.27 -1.00
N PHE A 102 3.58 6.80 -2.21
CA PHE A 102 4.76 7.43 -2.77
C PHE A 102 4.48 8.90 -3.09
N TYR A 103 5.35 9.82 -2.67
CA TYR A 103 5.20 11.22 -3.05
C TYR A 103 5.81 11.47 -4.41
N GLU A 104 4.97 11.71 -5.37
CA GLU A 104 5.36 12.08 -6.72
C GLU A 104 5.81 13.53 -6.77
N ARG A 105 7.02 13.79 -7.25
CA ARG A 105 7.61 15.13 -7.30
C ARG A 105 7.43 15.85 -8.64
N GLY A 106 6.62 15.30 -9.54
CA GLY A 106 6.46 15.81 -10.89
C GLY A 106 7.68 15.59 -11.80
N TRP A 107 7.47 15.48 -13.10
CA TRP A 107 8.56 15.17 -14.05
C TRP A 107 9.65 16.23 -14.06
N GLY A 108 9.30 17.52 -14.07
CA GLY A 108 10.27 18.63 -14.11
C GLY A 108 11.27 18.62 -12.94
N ASN A 109 10.84 18.17 -11.77
CA ASN A 109 11.67 18.03 -10.58
C ASN A 109 12.50 16.75 -10.58
N ARG A 110 12.21 15.81 -11.46
CA ARG A 110 12.87 14.50 -11.59
C ARG A 110 14.04 14.46 -12.56
N VAL A 111 14.25 15.49 -13.35
CA VAL A 111 15.30 15.49 -14.39
C VAL A 111 16.70 15.21 -13.82
N LYS A 112 16.87 15.37 -12.52
CA LYS A 112 18.12 15.05 -11.80
C LYS A 112 18.06 13.71 -11.06
N VAL A 113 16.92 13.05 -11.06
CA VAL A 113 16.72 11.83 -10.33
C VAL A 113 16.60 10.71 -11.25
N ASP A 114 16.93 9.65 -10.72
CA ASP A 114 17.04 8.58 -11.59
C ASP A 114 16.05 7.48 -11.39
N GLN A 115 16.02 6.88 -10.25
CA GLN A 115 15.10 5.77 -10.09
C GLN A 115 14.69 5.65 -8.62
N GLN A 116 13.41 5.48 -8.40
CA GLN A 116 12.79 5.31 -7.09
C GLN A 116 11.73 4.22 -7.24
N TYR A 117 11.91 3.10 -6.55
CA TYR A 117 11.05 1.95 -6.73
C TYR A 117 10.61 1.31 -5.42
N LEU A 118 9.34 0.89 -5.38
CA LEU A 118 8.89 -0.26 -4.63
C LEU A 118 9.30 -1.51 -5.42
N PHE A 119 9.86 -2.49 -4.76
CA PHE A 119 10.15 -3.79 -5.37
C PHE A 119 9.65 -4.94 -4.51
N ILE A 120 9.25 -6.02 -5.16
CA ILE A 120 8.61 -7.18 -4.56
C ILE A 120 9.21 -8.43 -5.19
N GLY A 121 9.53 -9.40 -4.35
CA GLY A 121 10.08 -10.69 -4.75
C GLY A 121 9.39 -11.86 -4.08
N ASP A 122 9.44 -13.03 -4.71
CA ASP A 122 8.87 -14.28 -4.19
C ASP A 122 9.79 -15.00 -3.20
N ASN A 123 10.98 -14.46 -2.92
CA ASN A 123 11.95 -15.05 -1.99
C ASN A 123 12.45 -14.00 -0.98
N LYS A 124 13.20 -14.45 0.02
CA LYS A 124 13.71 -13.66 1.16
C LYS A 124 14.44 -12.38 0.79
N THR A 125 15.09 -12.35 -0.36
CA THR A 125 15.70 -11.14 -0.93
C THR A 125 15.25 -10.96 -2.36
N PHE A 126 15.19 -9.72 -2.80
CA PHE A 126 14.83 -9.43 -4.18
C PHE A 126 15.79 -10.10 -5.17
N ASP A 127 17.08 -10.11 -4.89
CA ASP A 127 18.09 -10.70 -5.77
C ASP A 127 17.93 -12.21 -5.93
N SER A 128 17.56 -12.92 -4.86
CA SER A 128 17.32 -14.36 -4.86
C SER A 128 15.94 -14.78 -5.40
N SER A 129 15.05 -13.83 -5.61
CA SER A 129 13.70 -14.10 -6.10
C SER A 129 13.72 -14.53 -7.57
N LYS A 130 12.92 -15.54 -7.90
CA LYS A 130 12.65 -15.97 -9.27
C LYS A 130 11.61 -15.07 -9.93
N LYS A 131 10.56 -14.75 -9.20
CA LYS A 131 9.53 -13.82 -9.62
C LYS A 131 9.80 -12.46 -8.98
N LYS A 132 9.83 -11.42 -9.79
CA LYS A 132 10.21 -10.07 -9.38
C LYS A 132 9.29 -9.07 -10.05
N CYS A 133 8.91 -8.03 -9.32
CA CYS A 133 8.31 -6.85 -9.95
C CYS A 133 8.81 -5.58 -9.27
N GLN A 134 8.72 -4.47 -10.00
CA GLN A 134 9.04 -3.15 -9.48
C GLN A 134 8.04 -2.14 -10.03
N ILE A 135 7.74 -1.14 -9.23
CA ILE A 135 6.92 0.00 -9.62
C ILE A 135 7.51 1.28 -9.05
N GLY A 136 7.60 2.32 -9.86
CA GLY A 136 8.15 3.58 -9.38
C GLY A 136 8.35 4.62 -10.45
N GLN A 137 9.30 5.50 -10.23
CA GLN A 137 9.64 6.59 -11.13
C GLN A 137 11.05 6.42 -11.70
N SER A 138 11.23 6.85 -12.96
CA SER A 138 12.54 6.96 -13.59
C SER A 138 12.72 8.32 -14.24
N GLY A 139 13.90 8.93 -14.10
CA GLY A 139 14.31 10.11 -14.83
C GLY A 139 14.72 9.84 -16.29
N HIS A 140 14.64 8.60 -16.77
CA HIS A 140 14.97 8.29 -18.15
C HIS A 140 13.92 8.84 -19.12
N LYS A 141 14.38 9.45 -20.22
CA LYS A 141 13.50 10.09 -21.23
C LYS A 141 12.40 9.18 -21.78
N ASP A 142 12.69 7.88 -21.86
CA ASP A 142 11.72 6.90 -22.38
C ASP A 142 10.50 6.74 -21.47
N TYR A 143 10.57 7.19 -20.20
CA TYR A 143 9.49 7.12 -19.24
C TYR A 143 8.96 8.49 -18.83
N GLU A 144 9.27 9.52 -19.63
CA GLU A 144 8.81 10.88 -19.37
C GLU A 144 7.29 10.95 -19.24
N GLY A 145 6.81 11.52 -18.14
CA GLY A 145 5.39 11.68 -17.84
C GLY A 145 4.67 10.40 -17.37
N PHE A 146 5.40 9.29 -17.14
CA PHE A 146 4.80 8.03 -16.73
C PHE A 146 5.58 7.39 -15.56
N TYR A 147 4.93 6.47 -14.86
CA TYR A 147 5.62 5.54 -13.96
C TYR A 147 6.28 4.42 -14.77
N VAL A 148 7.21 3.75 -14.14
CA VAL A 148 7.88 2.57 -14.71
C VAL A 148 7.42 1.35 -13.95
N ILE A 149 7.05 0.32 -14.69
CA ILE A 149 6.69 -0.99 -14.16
C ILE A 149 7.65 -2.00 -14.77
N PHE A 150 8.33 -2.74 -13.91
CA PHE A 150 9.11 -3.92 -14.30
C PHE A 150 8.34 -5.17 -13.88
N ASP A 151 8.03 -6.03 -14.84
CA ASP A 151 7.18 -7.22 -14.66
C ASP A 151 7.98 -8.52 -14.43
N GLY A 152 9.26 -8.40 -14.13
CA GLY A 152 10.19 -9.52 -14.01
C GLY A 152 10.96 -9.80 -15.30
N LEU A 153 10.48 -9.36 -16.45
CA LEU A 153 11.10 -9.55 -17.76
C LEU A 153 11.45 -8.22 -18.43
N ASN A 154 10.48 -7.30 -18.44
CA ASN A 154 10.59 -6.05 -19.19
C ASN A 154 10.18 -4.85 -18.33
N ALA A 155 10.87 -3.72 -18.56
CA ALA A 155 10.42 -2.43 -18.07
C ALA A 155 9.49 -1.78 -19.10
N ARG A 156 8.35 -1.23 -18.63
CA ARG A 156 7.34 -0.59 -19.46
C ARG A 156 6.77 0.65 -18.81
N LYS A 157 6.15 1.51 -19.60
CA LYS A 157 5.38 2.66 -19.09
C LYS A 157 4.08 2.19 -18.46
N SER A 158 3.68 2.89 -17.40
CA SER A 158 2.31 2.82 -16.89
C SER A 158 1.31 3.46 -17.86
N GLN A 159 0.02 3.19 -17.64
CA GLN A 159 -1.06 3.96 -18.27
C GLN A 159 -1.29 5.27 -17.50
N SER A 160 -1.10 5.24 -16.20
CA SER A 160 -1.20 6.42 -15.33
C SER A 160 -0.08 7.42 -15.57
N ILE A 161 -0.44 8.70 -15.60
CA ILE A 161 0.46 9.84 -15.83
C ILE A 161 1.14 10.21 -14.52
N SER A 162 2.43 10.49 -14.61
CA SER A 162 3.34 10.83 -13.53
C SER A 162 3.93 12.22 -13.73
N ASP A 163 3.11 13.27 -13.59
CA ASP A 163 3.51 14.67 -13.83
C ASP A 163 3.07 15.67 -12.73
N ARG A 164 2.51 15.17 -11.63
CA ARG A 164 1.90 15.99 -10.58
C ARG A 164 2.62 15.83 -9.26
N GLU A 165 2.78 16.92 -8.52
CA GLU A 165 3.29 16.91 -7.16
C GLU A 165 2.17 16.48 -6.20
N ARG A 166 2.09 15.17 -5.90
CA ARG A 166 1.07 14.59 -5.05
C ARG A 166 1.49 13.25 -4.47
N TRP A 167 0.77 12.80 -3.48
CA TRP A 167 0.80 11.40 -3.05
C TRP A 167 0.06 10.50 -4.05
N VAL A 168 0.65 9.37 -4.36
CA VAL A 168 0.08 8.33 -5.22
C VAL A 168 0.22 6.97 -4.53
N SER A 169 -0.78 6.12 -4.61
CA SER A 169 -0.67 4.76 -4.10
C SER A 169 -0.08 3.84 -5.16
N PHE A 170 0.89 3.03 -4.72
CA PHE A 170 1.35 1.86 -5.46
C PHE A 170 0.84 0.61 -4.77
N GLU A 171 0.26 -0.30 -5.53
CA GLU A 171 -0.34 -1.50 -5.01
C GLU A 171 0.15 -2.73 -5.77
N PHE A 172 0.34 -3.80 -5.02
CA PHE A 172 0.58 -5.14 -5.56
C PHE A 172 -0.44 -6.09 -4.96
N VAL A 173 -1.19 -6.76 -5.83
CA VAL A 173 -2.31 -7.62 -5.43
C VAL A 173 -2.09 -9.01 -6.00
N ILE A 174 -2.28 -10.03 -5.21
CA ILE A 174 -2.34 -11.44 -5.64
C ILE A 174 -3.70 -11.99 -5.24
N ASP A 175 -4.45 -12.46 -6.23
CA ASP A 175 -5.76 -13.10 -6.03
C ASP A 175 -5.64 -14.51 -5.48
N ASP A 176 -6.76 -15.09 -5.07
CA ASP A 176 -6.87 -16.48 -4.60
C ASP A 176 -6.33 -17.50 -5.61
N ASP A 177 -6.47 -17.23 -6.90
CA ASP A 177 -5.97 -18.08 -7.98
C ASP A 177 -4.49 -17.83 -8.33
N GLY A 178 -3.83 -16.91 -7.62
CA GLY A 178 -2.43 -16.51 -7.84
C GLY A 178 -2.24 -15.48 -8.95
N THR A 179 -3.30 -14.92 -9.53
CA THR A 179 -3.17 -13.81 -10.49
C THR A 179 -2.60 -12.59 -9.76
N ALA A 180 -1.48 -12.08 -10.25
CA ALA A 180 -0.85 -10.91 -9.66
C ALA A 180 -1.08 -9.66 -10.51
N MET A 181 -1.38 -8.55 -9.86
CA MET A 181 -1.66 -7.26 -10.50
C MET A 181 -0.87 -6.14 -9.85
N ILE A 182 -0.47 -5.18 -10.66
CA ILE A 182 0.07 -3.90 -10.20
C ILE A 182 -0.97 -2.82 -10.46
N LYS A 183 -1.24 -1.99 -9.43
CA LYS A 183 -2.17 -0.86 -9.54
C LYS A 183 -1.49 0.44 -9.15
N ILE A 184 -2.00 1.54 -9.68
CA ILE A 184 -1.67 2.91 -9.31
C ILE A 184 -2.97 3.65 -9.04
N ASP A 185 -3.13 4.22 -7.85
CA ASP A 185 -4.36 4.91 -7.44
C ASP A 185 -5.62 4.07 -7.72
N ASP A 186 -5.63 2.83 -7.26
CA ASP A 186 -6.69 1.82 -7.47
C ASP A 186 -6.86 1.34 -8.93
N SER A 187 -6.23 1.97 -9.92
CA SER A 187 -6.32 1.58 -11.33
C SER A 187 -5.35 0.46 -11.67
N VAL A 188 -5.83 -0.60 -12.30
CA VAL A 188 -4.99 -1.72 -12.76
C VAL A 188 -4.12 -1.26 -13.93
N GLU A 189 -2.81 -1.29 -13.73
CA GLU A 189 -1.81 -0.95 -14.75
C GLU A 189 -1.40 -2.15 -15.58
N ILE A 190 -1.25 -3.28 -14.90
CA ILE A 190 -0.83 -4.54 -15.52
C ILE A 190 -1.28 -5.73 -14.69
N THR A 191 -1.65 -6.81 -15.38
CA THR A 191 -1.72 -8.15 -14.83
C THR A 191 -0.46 -8.90 -15.23
N LEU A 192 0.26 -9.47 -14.27
CA LEU A 192 1.49 -10.22 -14.53
C LEU A 192 1.18 -11.56 -15.20
N VAL A 193 2.06 -11.99 -16.09
CA VAL A 193 1.87 -13.24 -16.84
C VAL A 193 2.02 -14.46 -15.93
N GLU A 194 2.97 -14.39 -15.00
CA GLU A 194 3.24 -15.49 -14.08
C GLU A 194 2.31 -15.43 -12.86
N LYS A 195 1.81 -16.59 -12.46
CA LYS A 195 1.06 -16.73 -11.20
C LYS A 195 2.00 -16.63 -10.01
N TRP A 196 1.56 -15.95 -8.96
CA TRP A 196 2.30 -15.79 -7.72
C TRP A 196 1.60 -16.56 -6.58
N GLU A 197 2.39 -17.32 -5.81
CA GLU A 197 1.89 -18.06 -4.64
C GLU A 197 2.27 -17.36 -3.34
N THR A 198 3.43 -16.70 -3.34
CA THR A 198 4.03 -16.11 -2.13
C THR A 198 4.72 -14.79 -2.44
N VAL A 199 4.83 -13.95 -1.41
CA VAL A 199 5.71 -12.79 -1.34
C VAL A 199 6.73 -13.06 -0.23
N GLY A 200 8.01 -13.01 -0.57
CA GLY A 200 9.13 -13.29 0.34
C GLY A 200 9.95 -12.06 0.71
N SER A 201 9.88 -10.99 -0.11
CA SER A 201 10.56 -9.73 0.16
C SER A 201 9.80 -8.54 -0.39
N ILE A 202 9.84 -7.44 0.36
CA ILE A 202 9.31 -6.13 -0.02
C ILE A 202 10.41 -5.13 0.24
N GLY A 203 10.64 -4.19 -0.68
CA GLY A 203 11.68 -3.20 -0.47
C GLY A 203 11.44 -1.89 -1.19
N LEU A 204 12.18 -0.89 -0.76
CA LEU A 204 12.20 0.46 -1.28
C LEU A 204 13.60 0.79 -1.74
N GLY A 205 13.75 1.28 -2.96
CA GLY A 205 15.06 1.54 -3.52
C GLY A 205 15.18 2.88 -4.22
N VAL A 206 16.41 3.36 -4.29
CA VAL A 206 16.80 4.57 -4.99
C VAL A 206 18.09 4.32 -5.78
N PHE A 207 18.19 4.99 -6.92
CA PHE A 207 19.39 4.98 -7.75
C PHE A 207 19.69 6.38 -8.26
N GLY A 208 20.80 6.96 -7.87
CA GLY A 208 21.24 8.27 -8.34
C GLY A 208 22.27 8.14 -9.46
N ARG A 209 22.10 8.87 -10.57
CA ARG A 209 23.00 8.83 -11.72
C ARG A 209 24.20 9.75 -11.56
N LYS A 210 25.38 9.31 -11.96
CA LYS A 210 26.60 10.11 -11.92
C LYS A 210 26.59 11.28 -12.91
N ASP A 211 26.03 11.06 -14.09
CA ASP A 211 26.05 12.01 -15.20
C ASP A 211 25.09 13.18 -15.06
N ARG A 212 24.16 13.15 -14.10
CA ARG A 212 23.17 14.21 -13.91
C ARG A 212 23.31 14.97 -12.61
N GLY A 213 24.29 14.63 -11.77
CA GLY A 213 24.61 15.37 -10.55
C GLY A 213 23.43 15.51 -9.58
N GLY A 214 22.45 14.63 -9.70
CA GLY A 214 21.20 14.73 -8.99
C GLY A 214 21.07 13.69 -7.89
N THR A 215 20.80 14.17 -6.70
CA THR A 215 20.23 13.35 -5.63
C THR A 215 18.77 13.65 -5.55
N THR A 216 17.91 12.68 -5.77
CA THR A 216 16.52 12.86 -5.44
C THR A 216 16.15 11.97 -4.31
N ASP A 217 15.54 12.64 -3.41
CA ASP A 217 14.92 11.98 -2.28
C ASP A 217 13.60 11.35 -2.74
N ALA A 218 13.41 10.10 -2.39
CA ALA A 218 12.12 9.43 -2.44
C ALA A 218 11.42 9.62 -1.09
N TYR A 219 10.11 9.84 -1.12
CA TYR A 219 9.30 9.91 0.08
C TYR A 219 8.22 8.84 0.00
N TRP A 220 8.17 8.02 1.05
CA TRP A 220 7.25 6.90 1.19
C TRP A 220 6.49 7.02 2.49
N ASP A 221 5.24 6.61 2.48
CA ASP A 221 4.42 6.67 3.68
C ASP A 221 3.34 5.59 3.65
N HIS A 222 2.90 5.19 4.84
CA HIS A 222 1.72 4.39 5.06
C HIS A 222 1.69 3.10 4.24
N LEU A 223 2.62 2.17 4.54
CA LEU A 223 2.63 0.83 3.99
C LEU A 223 1.63 -0.05 4.75
N GLU A 224 0.75 -0.68 4.03
CA GLU A 224 -0.26 -1.61 4.55
C GLU A 224 -0.22 -2.92 3.78
N ILE A 225 -0.38 -4.03 4.49
CA ILE A 225 -0.50 -5.37 3.90
C ILE A 225 -1.76 -6.03 4.45
N PHE A 226 -2.54 -6.61 3.55
CA PHE A 226 -3.78 -7.32 3.85
C PHE A 226 -3.70 -8.74 3.29
N ASP A 227 -4.29 -9.69 4.00
CA ASP A 227 -4.48 -11.09 3.56
C ASP A 227 -5.78 -11.29 2.74
N THR A 228 -6.21 -10.25 2.05
CA THR A 228 -7.43 -10.21 1.23
C THR A 228 -7.19 -9.51 -0.10
N VAL A 229 -7.99 -9.85 -1.11
CA VAL A 229 -7.90 -9.27 -2.46
C VAL A 229 -8.29 -7.78 -2.52
N GLY A 230 -8.98 -7.28 -1.53
CA GLY A 230 -9.47 -5.90 -1.49
C GLY A 230 -9.12 -5.19 -0.20
N ILE A 231 -8.71 -3.93 -0.29
CA ILE A 231 -8.71 -3.05 0.86
C ILE A 231 -10.16 -2.70 1.13
N PRO A 232 -10.70 -3.01 2.30
CA PRO A 232 -12.05 -2.58 2.60
C PRO A 232 -12.11 -1.06 2.63
N ASN A 233 -12.93 -0.48 1.79
CA ASN A 233 -13.25 0.94 1.83
C ASN A 233 -13.81 1.42 3.17
N LEU A 234 -14.14 0.47 4.05
CA LEU A 234 -14.77 0.70 5.36
C LEU A 234 -13.92 1.49 6.36
N ALA A 235 -12.60 1.48 6.25
CA ALA A 235 -11.75 2.21 7.20
C ALA A 235 -11.77 3.74 6.97
N LEU A 236 -11.90 4.19 5.74
CA LEU A 236 -12.00 5.62 5.40
C LEU A 236 -13.42 6.16 5.59
N GLU A 237 -14.45 5.39 5.26
CA GLU A 237 -15.84 5.82 5.44
C GLU A 237 -16.25 5.93 6.92
N ARG A 238 -15.76 5.06 7.82
CA ARG A 238 -16.08 5.13 9.25
C ARG A 238 -15.59 6.41 9.93
N LYS A 239 -14.43 6.96 9.55
CA LYS A 239 -13.96 8.24 10.10
C LYS A 239 -14.86 9.39 9.68
N ASN A 240 -15.31 9.40 8.44
CA ASN A 240 -16.22 10.44 7.94
C ASN A 240 -17.64 10.28 8.48
N CYS A 241 -18.14 9.06 8.68
CA CYS A 241 -19.45 8.82 9.29
C CYS A 241 -19.50 9.20 10.77
N LEU A 242 -18.49 8.88 11.57
CA LEU A 242 -18.45 9.22 12.98
C LEU A 242 -18.35 10.73 13.21
N THR A 243 -17.52 11.44 12.43
CA THR A 243 -17.38 12.89 12.52
C THR A 243 -18.65 13.64 12.12
N THR A 244 -19.35 13.18 11.08
CA THR A 244 -20.62 13.78 10.64
C THR A 244 -21.75 13.50 11.63
N THR A 245 -21.79 12.35 12.27
CA THR A 245 -22.81 12.01 13.27
C THR A 245 -22.63 12.81 14.55
N TRP A 246 -21.40 12.98 15.03
CA TRP A 246 -21.11 13.77 16.23
C TRP A 246 -21.31 15.28 16.02
N SER A 247 -21.05 15.81 14.83
CA SER A 247 -21.33 17.22 14.53
C SER A 247 -22.83 17.53 14.46
N LYS A 248 -23.65 16.58 14.02
CA LYS A 248 -25.12 16.72 14.02
C LYS A 248 -25.75 16.59 15.40
N LEU A 249 -25.16 15.79 16.31
CA LEU A 249 -25.66 15.63 17.69
C LEU A 249 -25.30 16.81 18.59
N ARG A 250 -24.40 17.70 18.23
CA ARG A 250 -24.04 18.90 19.00
C ARG A 250 -24.85 20.16 18.62
N MET A 251 -25.72 20.07 17.62
CA MET A 251 -26.51 21.20 17.13
C MET A 251 -28.01 21.10 17.46
N ASN A 252 -28.42 20.20 18.39
CA ASN A 252 -29.79 20.13 18.90
C ASN A 252 -29.80 20.33 20.43
#